data_2e5219bdbabfb553c60c1a0d1f627a4f
#
_entry.id   2e5219bdbabfb553c60c1a0d1f627a4f
#
_cell.length_a   1.000
_cell.length_b   1.000
_cell.length_c   1.000
_cell.angle_alpha   90.00
_cell.angle_beta   90.00
_cell.angle_gamma   90.00
#
_symmetry.space_group_name_H-M   'P 1'
#
loop_
_entity.id
_entity.type
_entity.pdbx_description
1 polymer ?
#
loop_
_entity_poly.entity_id
_entity_poly.type
_entity_poly.pdbx_seq_one_letter_code
_entity_poly.pdbx_strand_id
1 'polypeptide(L)'
;MNHQQKNTISPEHEYLGISKSFAYGLQHVLTMYGGIVAPPLIIGTAAGLSAAQVGMLIAAALFVGGLATLIQTIGTKYLGAKLPLVQGVSFAGVATMVAIITTGGGLPAVYGAVIAASLIGLCLAPYFSKIIRFFPPVVTGCVITIIGLSLLPVAIRWMMGGNNKAPDWGSVENISLALLTLGIVIILNMLPQASIRRLSILLAIVAGTTLAYFMGFGDFSQVSSGAWLQFPHLFAFGLPTFELSAILSMLIVTLVIMTETTADIIAVGDIVGTEVDSKRIANGVRADMFSSAIAPIFGSFMQSAFAQNVGLVAITGIKSRFVVAAGGVILIILGLLPVMGRLITAIPMPVLGGAGLVLFGSVAASGIRTLAKIDYNDQKNLIIVATALSAGMIPIINHEFYAHFPVWVQTLFHSGISSTCIFAILLNLLFNHLPSFRSSRTPHLSQTINTRNTH
;
A
#
# COMPACT_ATOMS: atom_id res chain seq x y z
N MET A 1 21.54 -20.90 44.62
CA MET A 1 21.32 -21.21 43.20
C MET A 1 21.18 -19.88 42.46
N ASN A 2 22.26 -19.42 41.83
CA ASN A 2 22.29 -18.18 41.10
C ASN A 2 21.64 -18.39 39.71
N HIS A 3 20.41 -17.90 39.56
CA HIS A 3 19.85 -17.70 38.22
C HIS A 3 20.62 -16.54 37.55
N GLN A 4 21.62 -16.89 36.73
CA GLN A 4 22.12 -15.99 35.72
C GLN A 4 20.98 -15.67 34.76
N GLN A 5 20.38 -14.47 34.90
CA GLN A 5 19.59 -13.86 33.82
C GLN A 5 20.54 -13.71 32.63
N LYS A 6 20.49 -14.65 31.68
CA LYS A 6 21.02 -14.43 30.36
C LYS A 6 20.29 -13.19 29.82
N ASN A 7 21.00 -12.07 29.66
CA ASN A 7 20.56 -10.94 28.86
C ASN A 7 20.39 -11.45 27.41
N THR A 8 19.24 -12.07 27.12
CA THR A 8 18.89 -12.45 25.76
C THR A 8 18.52 -11.15 25.03
N ILE A 9 19.39 -10.73 24.12
CA ILE A 9 19.14 -9.60 23.23
C ILE A 9 17.81 -9.90 22.52
N SER A 10 16.86 -8.96 22.53
CA SER A 10 15.60 -9.13 21.80
C SER A 10 15.88 -9.43 20.33
N PRO A 11 15.14 -10.36 19.68
CA PRO A 11 15.44 -10.86 18.33
C PRO A 11 15.58 -9.77 17.27
N GLU A 12 14.85 -8.67 17.41
CA GLU A 12 14.94 -7.53 16.50
C GLU A 12 16.26 -6.77 16.60
N HIS A 13 16.99 -6.94 17.67
CA HIS A 13 18.30 -6.31 17.91
C HIS A 13 19.48 -7.22 17.52
N GLU A 14 19.22 -8.43 17.05
CA GLU A 14 20.26 -9.33 16.57
C GLU A 14 21.05 -8.72 15.41
N TYR A 15 22.38 -8.73 15.51
CA TYR A 15 23.24 -8.25 14.45
C TYR A 15 23.89 -9.42 13.70
N LEU A 16 23.51 -9.62 12.45
CA LEU A 16 23.99 -10.74 11.61
C LEU A 16 25.33 -10.48 10.89
N GLY A 17 25.94 -9.32 11.11
CA GLY A 17 27.10 -8.85 10.34
C GLY A 17 26.71 -8.13 9.05
N ILE A 18 27.59 -7.28 8.52
CA ILE A 18 27.31 -6.40 7.37
C ILE A 18 26.92 -7.22 6.14
N SER A 19 27.73 -8.18 5.71
CA SER A 19 27.52 -8.96 4.48
C SER A 19 26.16 -9.67 4.47
N LYS A 20 25.81 -10.38 5.55
CA LYS A 20 24.53 -11.08 5.66
C LYS A 20 23.36 -10.09 5.72
N SER A 21 23.52 -8.96 6.44
CA SER A 21 22.47 -7.93 6.51
C SER A 21 22.16 -7.34 5.13
N PHE A 22 23.17 -7.07 4.32
CA PHE A 22 22.96 -6.58 2.95
C PHE A 22 22.39 -7.65 2.02
N ALA A 23 22.81 -8.91 2.12
CA ALA A 23 22.27 -10.00 1.31
C ALA A 23 20.78 -10.23 1.57
N TYR A 24 20.38 -10.30 2.83
CA TYR A 24 18.97 -10.44 3.19
C TYR A 24 18.18 -9.12 3.01
N GLY A 25 18.82 -7.97 3.22
CA GLY A 25 18.25 -6.66 2.91
C GLY A 25 17.90 -6.52 1.42
N LEU A 26 18.76 -7.01 0.53
CA LEU A 26 18.49 -7.08 -0.90
C LEU A 26 17.25 -7.96 -1.20
N GLN A 27 17.08 -9.08 -0.49
CA GLN A 27 15.89 -9.92 -0.65
C GLN A 27 14.60 -9.14 -0.30
N HIS A 28 14.62 -8.32 0.76
CA HIS A 28 13.49 -7.43 1.09
C HIS A 28 13.22 -6.44 -0.03
N VAL A 29 14.25 -5.79 -0.57
CA VAL A 29 14.12 -4.83 -1.68
C VAL A 29 13.53 -5.50 -2.92
N LEU A 30 14.07 -6.65 -3.34
CA LEU A 30 13.57 -7.37 -4.51
C LEU A 30 12.11 -7.82 -4.37
N THR A 31 11.70 -8.22 -3.17
CA THR A 31 10.32 -8.65 -2.89
C THR A 31 9.31 -7.50 -3.03
N MET A 32 9.69 -6.28 -2.62
CA MET A 32 8.81 -5.11 -2.67
C MET A 32 9.00 -4.24 -3.94
N TYR A 33 10.00 -4.54 -4.77
CA TYR A 33 10.42 -3.64 -5.86
C TYR A 33 9.28 -3.25 -6.79
N GLY A 34 8.49 -4.23 -7.25
CA GLY A 34 7.29 -3.96 -8.06
C GLY A 34 6.27 -3.08 -7.34
N GLY A 35 6.11 -3.28 -6.02
CA GLY A 35 5.19 -2.51 -5.20
C GLY A 35 5.60 -1.04 -5.04
N ILE A 36 6.89 -0.75 -4.86
CA ILE A 36 7.36 0.64 -4.66
C ILE A 36 7.39 1.44 -5.97
N VAL A 37 7.55 0.76 -7.11
CA VAL A 37 7.62 1.39 -8.44
C VAL A 37 6.24 1.68 -9.02
N ALA A 38 5.24 0.84 -8.74
CA ALA A 38 3.91 0.95 -9.34
C ALA A 38 3.18 2.27 -8.98
N PRO A 39 3.12 2.74 -7.73
CA PRO A 39 2.44 3.99 -7.39
C PRO A 39 2.97 5.22 -8.15
N PRO A 40 4.28 5.54 -8.16
CA PRO A 40 4.79 6.69 -8.90
C PRO A 40 4.58 6.57 -10.40
N LEU A 41 4.60 5.36 -10.96
CA LEU A 41 4.30 5.12 -12.37
C LEU A 41 2.82 5.45 -12.68
N ILE A 42 1.88 5.00 -11.86
CA ILE A 42 0.45 5.27 -12.01
C ILE A 42 0.18 6.78 -11.89
N ILE A 43 0.69 7.41 -10.85
CA ILE A 43 0.47 8.83 -10.57
C ILE A 43 1.11 9.69 -11.66
N GLY A 44 2.34 9.39 -12.07
CA GLY A 44 3.04 10.11 -13.12
C GLY A 44 2.34 9.99 -14.47
N THR A 45 1.84 8.82 -14.82
CA THR A 45 1.04 8.61 -16.03
C THR A 45 -0.28 9.39 -15.98
N ALA A 46 -0.98 9.38 -14.84
CA ALA A 46 -2.21 10.15 -14.66
C ALA A 46 -1.99 11.66 -14.72
N ALA A 47 -0.81 12.13 -14.29
CA ALA A 47 -0.38 13.51 -14.38
C ALA A 47 0.10 13.92 -15.81
N GLY A 48 0.12 13.00 -16.77
CA GLY A 48 0.57 13.26 -18.14
C GLY A 48 2.08 13.51 -18.26
N LEU A 49 2.88 13.02 -17.32
CA LEU A 49 4.32 13.21 -17.32
C LEU A 49 5.02 12.41 -18.42
N SER A 50 6.13 12.94 -18.92
CA SER A 50 7.02 12.22 -19.83
C SER A 50 7.69 11.02 -19.14
N ALA A 51 8.16 10.04 -19.92
CA ALA A 51 8.87 8.87 -19.38
C ALA A 51 10.07 9.26 -18.49
N ALA A 52 10.81 10.30 -18.88
CA ALA A 52 11.93 10.81 -18.08
C ALA A 52 11.46 11.35 -16.71
N GLN A 53 10.36 12.11 -16.69
CA GLN A 53 9.79 12.65 -15.46
C GLN A 53 9.20 11.55 -14.56
N VAL A 54 8.56 10.54 -15.15
CA VAL A 54 8.09 9.35 -14.40
C VAL A 54 9.29 8.60 -13.81
N GLY A 55 10.39 8.47 -14.56
CA GLY A 55 11.64 7.90 -14.04
C GLY A 55 12.19 8.67 -12.83
N MET A 56 12.07 10.00 -12.81
CA MET A 56 12.45 10.83 -11.66
C MET A 56 11.54 10.58 -10.46
N LEU A 57 10.22 10.43 -10.66
CA LEU A 57 9.29 10.08 -9.58
C LEU A 57 9.62 8.71 -8.98
N ILE A 58 9.97 7.72 -9.80
CA ILE A 58 10.37 6.39 -9.36
C ILE A 58 11.66 6.46 -8.54
N ALA A 59 12.67 7.18 -9.02
CA ALA A 59 13.91 7.38 -8.29
C ALA A 59 13.68 8.06 -6.93
N ALA A 60 12.83 9.09 -6.89
CA ALA A 60 12.44 9.77 -5.67
C ALA A 60 11.68 8.83 -4.70
N ALA A 61 10.81 7.98 -5.22
CA ALA A 61 10.08 6.99 -4.41
C ALA A 61 11.01 5.96 -3.77
N LEU A 62 11.99 5.46 -4.50
CA LEU A 62 13.02 4.55 -3.99
C LEU A 62 13.87 5.24 -2.90
N PHE A 63 14.34 6.47 -3.17
CA PHE A 63 15.14 7.25 -2.24
C PHE A 63 14.41 7.51 -0.93
N VAL A 64 13.19 8.06 -1.00
CA VAL A 64 12.38 8.38 0.18
C VAL A 64 11.93 7.11 0.90
N GLY A 65 11.54 6.05 0.17
CA GLY A 65 11.22 4.75 0.77
C GLY A 65 12.38 4.16 1.56
N GLY A 66 13.61 4.34 1.07
CA GLY A 66 14.81 3.96 1.79
C GLY A 66 15.04 4.79 3.07
N LEU A 67 14.88 6.11 3.00
CA LEU A 67 14.93 6.99 4.17
C LEU A 67 13.86 6.63 5.20
N ALA A 68 12.62 6.44 4.76
CA ALA A 68 11.50 6.04 5.62
C ALA A 68 11.77 4.70 6.31
N THR A 69 12.33 3.73 5.57
CA THR A 69 12.74 2.42 6.11
C THR A 69 13.80 2.57 7.20
N LEU A 70 14.81 3.42 7.01
CA LEU A 70 15.81 3.70 8.03
C LEU A 70 15.20 4.36 9.27
N ILE A 71 14.32 5.36 9.08
CA ILE A 71 13.62 6.02 10.19
C ILE A 71 12.77 5.01 10.96
N GLN A 72 12.10 4.07 10.28
CA GLN A 72 11.25 3.07 10.90
C GLN A 72 12.02 2.01 11.65
N THR A 73 13.14 1.53 11.09
CA THR A 73 13.93 0.41 11.62
C THR A 73 14.98 0.82 12.65
N ILE A 74 15.77 1.85 12.36
CA ILE A 74 16.78 2.37 13.28
C ILE A 74 16.09 3.22 14.34
N GLY A 75 15.25 4.14 13.90
CA GLY A 75 14.41 4.97 14.74
C GLY A 75 15.19 5.92 15.67
N THR A 76 14.43 6.79 16.32
CA THR A 76 14.90 7.70 17.37
C THR A 76 14.15 7.44 18.68
N LYS A 77 14.19 8.36 19.62
CA LYS A 77 13.38 8.30 20.85
C LYS A 77 11.87 8.42 20.55
N TYR A 78 11.48 9.12 19.47
CA TYR A 78 10.10 9.49 19.16
C TYR A 78 9.62 8.99 17.80
N LEU A 79 10.50 8.51 16.93
CA LEU A 79 10.21 8.04 15.57
C LEU A 79 10.70 6.61 15.41
N GLY A 80 9.89 5.77 14.75
CA GLY A 80 10.21 4.40 14.38
C GLY A 80 9.79 3.34 15.40
N ALA A 81 9.15 2.28 14.92
CA ALA A 81 8.78 1.12 15.72
C ALA A 81 9.99 0.28 16.14
N LYS A 82 11.14 0.47 15.50
CA LYS A 82 12.39 -0.31 15.69
C LYS A 82 12.17 -1.81 15.48
N LEU A 83 11.38 -2.12 14.45
CA LEU A 83 11.04 -3.46 14.00
C LEU A 83 11.52 -3.65 12.54
N PRO A 84 11.63 -4.89 12.06
CA PRO A 84 11.99 -5.18 10.67
C PRO A 84 10.81 -4.88 9.71
N LEU A 85 10.49 -3.59 9.54
CA LEU A 85 9.43 -3.07 8.68
C LEU A 85 10.04 -2.25 7.53
N VAL A 86 9.78 -2.66 6.29
CA VAL A 86 10.14 -1.88 5.10
C VAL A 86 9.06 -0.84 4.84
N GLN A 87 9.48 0.32 4.36
CA GLN A 87 8.61 1.43 4.01
C GLN A 87 8.68 1.73 2.51
N GLY A 88 7.59 2.25 1.95
CA GLY A 88 7.55 2.72 0.58
C GLY A 88 6.26 3.47 0.29
N VAL A 89 6.08 3.91 -0.95
CA VAL A 89 4.87 4.65 -1.36
C VAL A 89 3.63 3.80 -1.16
N SER A 90 2.66 4.33 -0.41
CA SER A 90 1.43 3.62 -0.08
C SER A 90 0.50 3.48 -1.28
N PHE A 91 -0.02 2.28 -1.51
CA PHE A 91 -1.10 2.04 -2.47
C PHE A 91 -2.42 2.70 -2.06
N ALA A 92 -2.67 2.85 -0.76
CA ALA A 92 -3.89 3.46 -0.23
C ALA A 92 -4.10 4.90 -0.71
N GLY A 93 -3.02 5.63 -1.01
CA GLY A 93 -3.10 7.00 -1.51
C GLY A 93 -3.31 7.13 -3.01
N VAL A 94 -3.00 6.09 -3.81
CA VAL A 94 -2.88 6.21 -5.27
C VAL A 94 -4.16 6.69 -5.92
N ALA A 95 -5.29 6.05 -5.66
CA ALA A 95 -6.56 6.41 -6.29
C ALA A 95 -7.00 7.83 -5.92
N THR A 96 -6.78 8.25 -4.67
CA THR A 96 -7.10 9.61 -4.21
C THR A 96 -6.18 10.64 -4.85
N MET A 97 -4.89 10.36 -4.98
CA MET A 97 -3.94 11.25 -5.66
C MET A 97 -4.26 11.39 -7.15
N VAL A 98 -4.64 10.28 -7.81
CA VAL A 98 -5.12 10.32 -9.20
C VAL A 98 -6.40 11.13 -9.32
N ALA A 99 -7.35 10.99 -8.39
CA ALA A 99 -8.57 11.79 -8.37
C ALA A 99 -8.27 13.30 -8.24
N ILE A 100 -7.35 13.71 -7.36
CA ILE A 100 -6.93 15.11 -7.22
C ILE A 100 -6.32 15.63 -8.54
N ILE A 101 -5.50 14.82 -9.21
CA ILE A 101 -4.89 15.20 -10.48
C ILE A 101 -5.95 15.38 -11.56
N THR A 102 -6.87 14.43 -11.70
CA THR A 102 -7.91 14.44 -12.77
C THR A 102 -8.98 15.51 -12.55
N THR A 103 -9.21 15.95 -11.32
CA THR A 103 -10.10 17.09 -11.01
C THR A 103 -9.43 18.47 -11.18
N GLY A 104 -8.19 18.52 -11.68
CA GLY A 104 -7.50 19.75 -12.07
C GLY A 104 -6.47 20.28 -11.06
N GLY A 105 -6.30 19.66 -9.89
CA GLY A 105 -5.32 20.10 -8.88
C GLY A 105 -3.86 19.82 -9.27
N GLY A 106 -3.62 18.82 -10.11
CA GLY A 106 -2.28 18.42 -10.52
C GLY A 106 -1.40 17.90 -9.39
N LEU A 107 -0.10 17.68 -9.67
CA LEU A 107 0.88 17.23 -8.66
C LEU A 107 1.09 18.24 -7.52
N PRO A 108 1.10 19.57 -7.73
CA PRO A 108 1.23 20.54 -6.65
C PRO A 108 0.15 20.39 -5.56
N ALA A 109 -1.11 20.16 -5.95
CA ALA A 109 -2.20 19.95 -5.01
C ALA A 109 -2.08 18.60 -4.27
N VAL A 110 -1.63 17.56 -4.96
CA VAL A 110 -1.29 16.27 -4.32
C VAL A 110 -0.22 16.47 -3.25
N TYR A 111 0.86 17.17 -3.57
CA TYR A 111 1.95 17.42 -2.63
C TYR A 111 1.52 18.23 -1.41
N GLY A 112 0.74 19.30 -1.62
CA GLY A 112 0.19 20.09 -0.52
C GLY A 112 -0.76 19.27 0.35
N ALA A 113 -1.63 18.46 -0.24
CA ALA A 113 -2.54 17.59 0.48
C ALA A 113 -1.79 16.51 1.28
N VAL A 114 -0.76 15.90 0.71
CA VAL A 114 0.10 14.91 1.39
C VAL A 114 0.81 15.55 2.60
N ILE A 115 1.44 16.71 2.42
CA ILE A 115 2.12 17.42 3.52
C ILE A 115 1.13 17.74 4.64
N ALA A 116 0.02 18.42 4.31
CA ALA A 116 -0.95 18.85 5.32
C ALA A 116 -1.58 17.65 6.05
N ALA A 117 -2.04 16.63 5.33
CA ALA A 117 -2.65 15.44 5.93
C ALA A 117 -1.64 14.66 6.79
N SER A 118 -0.38 14.57 6.36
CA SER A 118 0.68 13.89 7.13
C SER A 118 1.06 14.65 8.40
N LEU A 119 1.11 15.98 8.37
CA LEU A 119 1.35 16.80 9.57
C LEU A 119 0.19 16.66 10.57
N ILE A 120 -1.06 16.64 10.10
CA ILE A 120 -2.22 16.36 10.95
C ILE A 120 -2.10 14.95 11.53
N GLY A 121 -1.77 13.93 10.68
CA GLY A 121 -1.54 12.56 11.11
C GLY A 121 -0.43 12.44 12.17
N LEU A 122 0.67 13.20 12.03
CA LEU A 122 1.75 13.25 13.00
C LEU A 122 1.25 13.74 14.37
N CYS A 123 0.36 14.75 14.39
CA CYS A 123 -0.28 15.22 15.61
C CYS A 123 -1.28 14.20 16.19
N LEU A 124 -1.94 13.42 15.35
CA LEU A 124 -2.90 12.39 15.76
C LEU A 124 -2.22 11.10 16.26
N ALA A 125 -1.00 10.81 15.81
CA ALA A 125 -0.31 9.55 16.11
C ALA A 125 -0.24 9.17 17.61
N PRO A 126 -0.02 10.10 18.56
CA PRO A 126 -0.04 9.76 20.00
C PRO A 126 -1.40 9.26 20.51
N TYR A 127 -2.47 9.69 19.84
CA TYR A 127 -3.84 9.37 20.21
C TYR A 127 -4.42 8.24 19.36
N PHE A 128 -3.65 7.71 18.41
CA PHE A 128 -4.15 6.77 17.43
C PHE A 128 -4.64 5.46 18.04
N SER A 129 -4.07 5.02 19.17
CA SER A 129 -4.58 3.87 19.94
C SER A 129 -6.05 4.04 20.39
N LYS A 130 -6.55 5.27 20.50
CA LYS A 130 -7.97 5.56 20.77
C LYS A 130 -8.80 5.66 19.49
N ILE A 131 -8.19 6.05 18.38
CA ILE A 131 -8.85 6.22 17.08
C ILE A 131 -9.03 4.88 16.38
N ILE A 132 -8.09 3.95 16.54
CA ILE A 132 -8.11 2.63 15.88
C ILE A 132 -9.39 1.83 16.17
N ARG A 133 -10.08 2.10 17.28
CA ARG A 133 -11.36 1.47 17.60
C ARG A 133 -12.46 1.72 16.54
N PHE A 134 -12.33 2.78 15.74
CA PHE A 134 -13.26 3.08 14.65
C PHE A 134 -12.91 2.35 13.35
N PHE A 135 -11.76 1.66 13.35
CA PHE A 135 -11.27 0.86 12.23
C PHE A 135 -11.21 -0.65 12.60
N PRO A 136 -12.34 -1.25 13.01
CA PRO A 136 -12.39 -2.69 13.25
C PRO A 136 -12.13 -3.46 11.94
N PRO A 137 -11.89 -4.79 11.99
CA PRO A 137 -11.63 -5.61 10.82
C PRO A 137 -12.65 -5.46 9.68
N VAL A 138 -13.92 -5.16 10.00
CA VAL A 138 -14.97 -4.91 9.00
C VAL A 138 -14.68 -3.66 8.17
N VAL A 139 -14.20 -2.59 8.79
CA VAL A 139 -13.84 -1.34 8.11
C VAL A 139 -12.53 -1.51 7.35
N THR A 140 -11.46 -1.96 8.02
CA THR A 140 -10.13 -2.12 7.41
C THR A 140 -10.15 -3.14 6.28
N GLY A 141 -10.87 -4.25 6.43
CA GLY A 141 -11.00 -5.25 5.38
C GLY A 141 -11.69 -4.72 4.12
N CYS A 142 -12.78 -3.93 4.26
CA CYS A 142 -13.42 -3.27 3.12
C CYS A 142 -12.46 -2.31 2.42
N VAL A 143 -11.75 -1.49 3.19
CA VAL A 143 -10.82 -0.50 2.63
C VAL A 143 -9.66 -1.16 1.91
N ILE A 144 -9.00 -2.16 2.49
CA ILE A 144 -7.90 -2.88 1.83
C ILE A 144 -8.40 -3.60 0.57
N THR A 145 -9.59 -4.19 0.60
CA THR A 145 -10.19 -4.83 -0.58
C THR A 145 -10.37 -3.82 -1.71
N ILE A 146 -10.97 -2.66 -1.42
CA ILE A 146 -11.21 -1.64 -2.46
C ILE A 146 -9.92 -1.01 -2.98
N ILE A 147 -8.87 -0.89 -2.17
CA ILE A 147 -7.54 -0.44 -2.63
C ILE A 147 -7.08 -1.32 -3.80
N GLY A 148 -7.07 -2.63 -3.62
CA GLY A 148 -6.67 -3.55 -4.68
C GLY A 148 -7.60 -3.48 -5.89
N LEU A 149 -8.91 -3.49 -5.68
CA LEU A 149 -9.89 -3.43 -6.76
C LEU A 149 -9.82 -2.13 -7.56
N SER A 150 -9.57 -0.99 -6.92
CA SER A 150 -9.46 0.31 -7.57
C SER A 150 -8.26 0.44 -8.51
N LEU A 151 -7.26 -0.42 -8.36
CA LEU A 151 -6.07 -0.45 -9.20
C LEU A 151 -6.17 -1.44 -10.36
N LEU A 152 -7.15 -2.37 -10.37
CA LEU A 152 -7.34 -3.31 -11.47
C LEU A 152 -7.60 -2.63 -12.82
N PRO A 153 -8.41 -1.55 -12.93
CA PRO A 153 -8.57 -0.81 -14.19
C PRO A 153 -7.25 -0.28 -14.74
N VAL A 154 -6.31 0.10 -13.87
CA VAL A 154 -4.96 0.54 -14.28
C VAL A 154 -4.17 -0.62 -14.90
N ALA A 155 -4.18 -1.80 -14.24
CA ALA A 155 -3.53 -2.99 -14.80
C ALA A 155 -4.11 -3.36 -16.16
N ILE A 156 -5.46 -3.35 -16.30
CA ILE A 156 -6.14 -3.62 -17.57
C ILE A 156 -5.73 -2.60 -18.65
N ARG A 157 -5.69 -1.31 -18.30
CA ARG A 157 -5.22 -0.26 -19.22
C ARG A 157 -3.78 -0.52 -19.68
N TRP A 158 -2.90 -0.93 -18.80
CA TRP A 158 -1.53 -1.30 -19.15
C TRP A 158 -1.48 -2.54 -20.05
N MET A 159 -2.30 -3.57 -19.79
CA MET A 159 -2.41 -4.76 -20.65
C MET A 159 -2.80 -4.40 -22.08
N MET A 160 -3.59 -3.34 -22.25
CA MET A 160 -4.02 -2.82 -23.55
C MET A 160 -2.99 -1.91 -24.25
N GLY A 161 -1.81 -1.66 -23.64
CA GLY A 161 -0.76 -0.81 -24.21
C GLY A 161 -0.54 0.54 -23.52
N GLY A 162 -1.34 0.88 -22.49
CA GLY A 162 -1.19 2.07 -21.66
C GLY A 162 -1.78 3.36 -22.24
N ASN A 163 -1.68 3.58 -23.56
CA ASN A 163 -2.16 4.79 -24.24
C ASN A 163 -3.38 4.47 -25.12
N ASN A 164 -4.56 4.92 -24.71
CA ASN A 164 -5.82 4.69 -25.44
C ASN A 164 -5.94 5.43 -26.80
N LYS A 165 -4.99 6.31 -27.11
CA LYS A 165 -4.91 7.01 -28.40
C LYS A 165 -3.89 6.36 -29.36
N ALA A 166 -3.13 5.37 -28.89
CA ALA A 166 -2.17 4.68 -29.72
C ALA A 166 -2.86 3.72 -30.70
N PRO A 167 -2.34 3.56 -31.93
CA PRO A 167 -2.94 2.68 -32.95
C PRO A 167 -3.00 1.21 -32.54
N ASP A 168 -2.10 0.77 -31.67
CA ASP A 168 -1.98 -0.58 -31.14
C ASP A 168 -2.77 -0.80 -29.82
N TRP A 169 -3.59 0.17 -29.42
CA TRP A 169 -4.42 0.05 -28.23
C TRP A 169 -5.37 -1.15 -28.30
N GLY A 170 -5.24 -2.05 -27.33
CA GLY A 170 -6.06 -3.28 -27.27
C GLY A 170 -5.71 -4.31 -28.34
N SER A 171 -4.55 -4.17 -29.00
CA SER A 171 -4.10 -5.15 -29.98
C SER A 171 -3.92 -6.54 -29.39
N VAL A 172 -4.02 -7.56 -30.23
CA VAL A 172 -3.81 -8.95 -29.83
C VAL A 172 -2.39 -9.15 -29.29
N GLU A 173 -1.42 -8.45 -29.87
CA GLU A 173 -0.02 -8.49 -29.47
C GLU A 173 0.16 -7.96 -28.04
N ASN A 174 -0.41 -6.80 -27.71
CA ASN A 174 -0.36 -6.22 -26.37
C ASN A 174 -1.01 -7.14 -25.35
N ILE A 175 -2.22 -7.62 -25.62
CA ILE A 175 -2.97 -8.49 -24.71
C ILE A 175 -2.24 -9.84 -24.55
N SER A 176 -1.71 -10.41 -25.63
CA SER A 176 -0.98 -11.69 -25.59
C SER A 176 0.29 -11.58 -24.75
N LEU A 177 1.06 -10.50 -24.90
CA LEU A 177 2.26 -10.25 -24.10
C LEU A 177 1.91 -10.09 -22.61
N ALA A 178 0.81 -9.41 -22.29
CA ALA A 178 0.33 -9.26 -20.94
C ALA A 178 -0.11 -10.61 -20.34
N LEU A 179 -0.89 -11.41 -21.07
CA LEU A 179 -1.32 -12.75 -20.64
C LEU A 179 -0.13 -13.70 -20.50
N LEU A 180 0.87 -13.61 -21.37
CA LEU A 180 2.10 -14.39 -21.24
C LEU A 180 2.83 -14.04 -19.95
N THR A 181 2.98 -12.76 -19.64
CA THR A 181 3.61 -12.30 -18.40
C THR A 181 2.82 -12.77 -17.17
N LEU A 182 1.49 -12.68 -17.21
CA LEU A 182 0.60 -13.23 -16.18
C LEU A 182 0.81 -14.74 -16.02
N GLY A 183 0.87 -15.47 -17.12
CA GLY A 183 1.15 -16.91 -17.13
C GLY A 183 2.49 -17.25 -16.46
N ILE A 184 3.53 -16.48 -16.74
CA ILE A 184 4.85 -16.62 -16.10
C ILE A 184 4.72 -16.42 -14.58
N VAL A 185 3.99 -15.40 -14.10
CA VAL A 185 3.77 -15.20 -12.64
C VAL A 185 3.12 -16.43 -12.04
N ILE A 186 2.08 -16.98 -12.68
CA ILE A 186 1.35 -18.17 -12.21
C ILE A 186 2.28 -19.38 -12.15
N ILE A 187 3.02 -19.67 -13.22
CA ILE A 187 3.95 -20.80 -13.31
C ILE A 187 5.03 -20.68 -12.20
N LEU A 188 5.63 -19.50 -12.01
CA LEU A 188 6.61 -19.29 -10.97
C LEU A 188 6.05 -19.51 -9.56
N ASN A 189 4.77 -19.23 -9.34
CA ASN A 189 4.09 -19.51 -8.09
C ASN A 189 3.77 -21.00 -7.87
N MET A 190 3.75 -21.83 -8.91
CA MET A 190 3.59 -23.28 -8.81
C MET A 190 4.88 -23.99 -8.40
N LEU A 191 6.04 -23.34 -8.53
CA LEU A 191 7.33 -23.95 -8.21
C LEU A 191 7.47 -24.18 -6.70
N PRO A 192 8.14 -25.29 -6.27
CA PRO A 192 8.30 -25.61 -4.86
C PRO A 192 9.20 -24.64 -4.11
N GLN A 193 10.13 -23.95 -4.81
CA GLN A 193 11.11 -23.06 -4.23
C GLN A 193 10.46 -21.76 -3.72
N ALA A 194 10.40 -21.59 -2.39
CA ALA A 194 9.81 -20.42 -1.75
C ALA A 194 10.45 -19.09 -2.19
N SER A 195 11.75 -19.07 -2.49
CA SER A 195 12.45 -17.88 -2.97
C SER A 195 11.95 -17.44 -4.34
N ILE A 196 11.71 -18.36 -5.26
CA ILE A 196 11.21 -18.07 -6.60
C ILE A 196 9.76 -17.54 -6.52
N ARG A 197 8.91 -18.18 -5.73
CA ARG A 197 7.51 -17.73 -5.55
C ARG A 197 7.44 -16.30 -5.03
N ARG A 198 8.31 -15.90 -4.09
CA ARG A 198 8.34 -14.54 -3.55
C ARG A 198 8.77 -13.49 -4.57
N LEU A 199 9.68 -13.87 -5.48
CA LEU A 199 10.18 -13.01 -6.54
C LEU A 199 9.39 -13.15 -7.84
N SER A 200 8.30 -13.92 -7.86
CA SER A 200 7.58 -14.30 -9.09
C SER A 200 7.16 -13.09 -9.93
N ILE A 201 6.66 -12.02 -9.31
CA ILE A 201 6.26 -10.79 -10.02
C ILE A 201 7.49 -10.13 -10.66
N LEU A 202 8.57 -9.96 -9.91
CA LEU A 202 9.80 -9.36 -10.43
C LEU A 202 10.41 -10.21 -11.56
N LEU A 203 10.52 -11.52 -11.34
CA LEU A 203 11.06 -12.45 -12.35
C LEU A 203 10.19 -12.50 -13.61
N ALA A 204 8.87 -12.41 -13.46
CA ALA A 204 7.95 -12.36 -14.59
C ALA A 204 8.08 -11.05 -15.38
N ILE A 205 8.29 -9.91 -14.69
CA ILE A 205 8.56 -8.63 -15.37
C ILE A 205 9.87 -8.74 -16.16
N VAL A 206 10.94 -9.27 -15.57
CA VAL A 206 12.22 -9.45 -16.28
C VAL A 206 12.07 -10.38 -17.47
N ALA A 207 11.45 -11.54 -17.30
CA ALA A 207 11.22 -12.51 -18.38
C ALA A 207 10.29 -11.95 -19.46
N GLY A 208 9.18 -11.31 -19.08
CA GLY A 208 8.26 -10.67 -20.02
C GLY A 208 8.90 -9.53 -20.80
N THR A 209 9.73 -8.72 -20.14
CA THR A 209 10.50 -7.65 -20.80
C THR A 209 11.53 -8.20 -21.78
N THR A 210 12.22 -9.28 -21.40
CA THR A 210 13.17 -9.95 -22.27
C THR A 210 12.48 -10.51 -23.52
N LEU A 211 11.33 -11.17 -23.36
CA LEU A 211 10.52 -11.66 -24.48
C LEU A 211 10.03 -10.50 -25.36
N ALA A 212 9.52 -9.44 -24.76
CA ALA A 212 9.08 -8.25 -25.45
C ALA A 212 10.19 -7.63 -26.30
N TYR A 213 11.41 -7.56 -25.76
CA TYR A 213 12.58 -7.07 -26.51
C TYR A 213 12.84 -7.90 -27.79
N PHE A 214 12.81 -9.23 -27.69
CA PHE A 214 12.98 -10.13 -28.86
C PHE A 214 11.82 -10.05 -29.85
N MET A 215 10.63 -9.65 -29.38
CA MET A 215 9.47 -9.41 -30.26
C MET A 215 9.48 -8.01 -30.88
N GLY A 216 10.47 -7.17 -30.59
CA GLY A 216 10.57 -5.79 -31.10
C GLY A 216 9.74 -4.77 -30.32
N PHE A 217 9.26 -5.12 -29.12
CA PHE A 217 8.59 -4.19 -28.21
C PHE A 217 9.61 -3.54 -27.26
N GLY A 218 9.40 -2.25 -26.99
CA GLY A 218 10.19 -1.47 -26.04
C GLY A 218 11.43 -0.80 -26.65
N ASP A 219 11.68 0.42 -26.20
CA ASP A 219 12.85 1.20 -26.55
C ASP A 219 13.77 1.33 -25.32
N PHE A 220 14.91 0.65 -25.37
CA PHE A 220 15.93 0.67 -24.32
C PHE A 220 17.07 1.65 -24.61
N SER A 221 17.02 2.40 -25.72
CA SER A 221 18.07 3.34 -26.15
C SER A 221 18.33 4.41 -25.08
N GLN A 222 17.30 4.82 -24.36
CA GLN A 222 17.39 5.84 -23.33
C GLN A 222 17.93 5.34 -21.99
N VAL A 223 18.03 4.03 -21.76
CA VAL A 223 18.46 3.47 -20.46
C VAL A 223 19.90 3.85 -20.15
N SER A 224 20.78 3.84 -21.15
CA SER A 224 22.20 4.20 -21.00
C SER A 224 22.46 5.72 -21.10
N SER A 225 21.45 6.52 -21.43
CA SER A 225 21.60 7.97 -21.60
C SER A 225 21.59 8.71 -20.27
N GLY A 226 22.34 9.84 -20.17
CA GLY A 226 22.28 10.76 -19.03
C GLY A 226 23.14 10.36 -17.82
N ALA A 227 22.94 11.03 -16.70
CA ALA A 227 23.74 10.86 -15.49
C ALA A 227 23.57 9.47 -14.86
N TRP A 228 24.66 8.93 -14.33
CA TRP A 228 24.65 7.68 -13.58
C TRP A 228 24.27 7.86 -12.11
N LEU A 229 24.59 9.02 -11.52
CA LEU A 229 24.28 9.38 -10.15
C LEU A 229 23.61 10.74 -10.14
N GLN A 230 22.48 10.87 -9.47
CA GLN A 230 21.73 12.12 -9.35
C GLN A 230 20.94 12.13 -8.05
N PHE A 231 21.08 13.21 -7.30
CA PHE A 231 20.23 13.45 -6.14
C PHE A 231 18.82 13.88 -6.61
N PRO A 232 17.73 13.43 -5.96
CA PRO A 232 16.38 13.87 -6.31
C PRO A 232 16.29 15.39 -6.25
N HIS A 233 15.77 16.00 -7.33
CA HIS A 233 15.57 17.45 -7.37
C HIS A 233 14.47 17.88 -6.43
N LEU A 234 14.78 18.82 -5.56
CA LEU A 234 13.79 19.35 -4.61
C LEU A 234 12.72 20.12 -5.38
N PHE A 235 11.46 19.83 -5.07
CA PHE A 235 10.29 20.46 -5.71
C PHE A 235 10.29 20.38 -7.25
N ALA A 236 10.82 19.29 -7.83
CA ALA A 236 10.97 19.10 -9.28
C ALA A 236 9.66 19.26 -10.07
N PHE A 237 8.52 19.00 -9.44
CA PHE A 237 7.19 19.03 -10.06
C PHE A 237 6.32 20.21 -9.61
N GLY A 238 6.93 21.27 -9.08
CA GLY A 238 6.28 22.47 -8.61
C GLY A 238 6.18 22.56 -7.08
N LEU A 239 5.91 23.76 -6.61
CA LEU A 239 5.68 24.03 -5.18
C LEU A 239 4.32 23.49 -4.76
N PRO A 240 4.19 22.96 -3.52
CA PRO A 240 2.92 22.46 -3.01
C PRO A 240 1.84 23.55 -2.97
N THR A 241 0.63 23.23 -3.42
CA THR A 241 -0.56 24.05 -3.29
C THR A 241 -1.53 23.41 -2.31
N PHE A 242 -2.17 24.20 -1.46
CA PHE A 242 -3.00 23.69 -0.37
C PHE A 242 -4.48 23.90 -0.67
N GLU A 243 -5.15 22.86 -1.15
CA GLU A 243 -6.57 22.85 -1.46
C GLU A 243 -7.32 22.05 -0.39
N LEU A 244 -8.33 22.65 0.25
CA LEU A 244 -9.02 22.06 1.39
C LEU A 244 -9.67 20.71 1.05
N SER A 245 -10.28 20.59 -0.13
CA SER A 245 -10.92 19.34 -0.58
C SER A 245 -9.91 18.19 -0.77
N ALA A 246 -8.75 18.52 -1.36
CA ALA A 246 -7.64 17.57 -1.53
C ALA A 246 -7.05 17.15 -0.17
N ILE A 247 -6.87 18.10 0.75
CA ILE A 247 -6.38 17.84 2.11
C ILE A 247 -7.34 16.92 2.87
N LEU A 248 -8.66 17.17 2.82
CA LEU A 248 -9.66 16.33 3.48
C LEU A 248 -9.68 14.91 2.91
N SER A 249 -9.59 14.76 1.59
CA SER A 249 -9.51 13.45 0.94
C SER A 249 -8.25 12.69 1.36
N MET A 250 -7.09 13.37 1.37
CA MET A 250 -5.83 12.76 1.81
C MET A 250 -5.80 12.50 3.32
N LEU A 251 -6.53 13.25 4.14
CA LEU A 251 -6.65 12.98 5.56
C LEU A 251 -7.38 11.65 5.84
N ILE A 252 -8.41 11.33 5.06
CA ILE A 252 -9.09 10.02 5.13
C ILE A 252 -8.08 8.91 4.81
N VAL A 253 -7.32 9.06 3.74
CA VAL A 253 -6.26 8.10 3.36
C VAL A 253 -5.20 7.99 4.46
N THR A 254 -4.82 9.09 5.08
CA THR A 254 -3.88 9.11 6.21
C THR A 254 -4.36 8.23 7.36
N LEU A 255 -5.63 8.31 7.75
CA LEU A 255 -6.20 7.46 8.80
C LEU A 255 -6.17 5.97 8.42
N VAL A 256 -6.42 5.67 7.14
CA VAL A 256 -6.30 4.29 6.61
C VAL A 256 -4.85 3.80 6.73
N ILE A 257 -3.88 4.58 6.25
CA ILE A 257 -2.45 4.24 6.32
C ILE A 257 -2.00 4.02 7.77
N MET A 258 -2.39 4.91 8.69
CA MET A 258 -2.07 4.75 10.11
C MET A 258 -2.63 3.44 10.68
N THR A 259 -3.80 3.01 10.20
CA THR A 259 -4.42 1.74 10.60
C THR A 259 -3.67 0.55 10.02
N GLU A 260 -3.31 0.57 8.73
CA GLU A 260 -2.53 -0.48 8.07
C GLU A 260 -1.17 -0.65 8.74
N THR A 261 -0.43 0.43 8.92
CA THR A 261 0.87 0.39 9.61
C THR A 261 0.76 -0.11 11.05
N THR A 262 -0.31 0.25 11.77
CA THR A 262 -0.54 -0.29 13.12
C THR A 262 -0.71 -1.81 13.08
N ALA A 263 -1.49 -2.32 12.13
CA ALA A 263 -1.67 -3.77 11.96
C ALA A 263 -0.35 -4.48 11.60
N ASP A 264 0.46 -3.88 10.73
CA ASP A 264 1.76 -4.43 10.34
C ASP A 264 2.77 -4.41 11.50
N ILE A 265 2.78 -3.37 12.32
CA ILE A 265 3.62 -3.28 13.54
C ILE A 265 3.26 -4.40 14.51
N ILE A 266 1.97 -4.62 14.76
CA ILE A 266 1.49 -5.69 15.64
C ILE A 266 1.87 -7.05 15.06
N ALA A 267 1.60 -7.29 13.77
CA ALA A 267 1.91 -8.55 13.11
C ALA A 267 3.41 -8.88 13.12
N VAL A 268 4.27 -7.89 12.87
CA VAL A 268 5.73 -8.09 12.95
C VAL A 268 6.17 -8.31 14.39
N GLY A 269 5.57 -7.60 15.36
CA GLY A 269 5.85 -7.81 16.77
C GLY A 269 5.58 -9.25 17.20
N ASP A 270 4.43 -9.81 16.80
CA ASP A 270 4.05 -11.20 17.05
C ASP A 270 5.03 -12.20 16.39
N ILE A 271 5.43 -11.96 15.13
CA ILE A 271 6.39 -12.81 14.39
C ILE A 271 7.77 -12.77 15.05
N VAL A 272 8.22 -11.59 15.45
CA VAL A 272 9.49 -11.38 16.13
C VAL A 272 9.47 -11.98 17.54
N GLY A 273 8.31 -11.96 18.21
CA GLY A 273 8.14 -12.38 19.59
C GLY A 273 8.55 -11.27 20.56
N THR A 274 8.28 -10.01 20.22
CA THR A 274 8.58 -8.84 21.05
C THR A 274 7.31 -8.08 21.41
N GLU A 275 7.30 -7.46 22.58
CA GLU A 275 6.14 -6.68 23.03
C GLU A 275 5.97 -5.41 22.18
N VAL A 276 4.71 -5.17 21.79
CA VAL A 276 4.29 -3.98 21.05
C VAL A 276 3.30 -3.18 21.88
N ASP A 277 3.83 -2.19 22.60
CA ASP A 277 3.02 -1.27 23.41
C ASP A 277 2.48 -0.11 22.56
N SER A 278 1.54 0.64 23.12
CA SER A 278 0.94 1.82 22.46
C SER A 278 1.96 2.90 22.08
N LYS A 279 3.07 3.01 22.82
CA LYS A 279 4.14 3.95 22.53
C LYS A 279 4.94 3.51 21.29
N ARG A 280 5.22 2.22 21.14
CA ARG A 280 5.90 1.65 19.98
C ARG A 280 5.08 1.83 18.71
N ILE A 281 3.77 1.58 18.79
CA ILE A 281 2.81 1.85 17.72
C ILE A 281 2.85 3.34 17.34
N ALA A 282 2.67 4.22 18.32
CA ALA A 282 2.68 5.67 18.07
C ALA A 282 3.98 6.15 17.42
N ASN A 283 5.14 5.62 17.83
CA ASN A 283 6.42 5.97 17.25
C ASN A 283 6.57 5.44 15.80
N GLY A 284 6.05 4.24 15.51
CA GLY A 284 6.02 3.70 14.15
C GLY A 284 5.13 4.50 13.22
N VAL A 285 3.91 4.83 13.67
CA VAL A 285 2.99 5.68 12.91
C VAL A 285 3.56 7.09 12.70
N ARG A 286 4.24 7.68 13.70
CA ARG A 286 4.93 8.96 13.53
C ARG A 286 6.03 8.89 12.48
N ALA A 287 6.75 7.77 12.36
CA ALA A 287 7.77 7.60 11.33
C ALA A 287 7.17 7.65 9.93
N ASP A 288 6.03 7.00 9.71
CA ASP A 288 5.31 7.05 8.44
C ASP A 288 4.82 8.47 8.12
N MET A 289 4.21 9.13 9.09
CA MET A 289 3.68 10.48 8.91
C MET A 289 4.79 11.50 8.69
N PHE A 290 5.90 11.40 9.41
CA PHE A 290 7.06 12.24 9.20
C PHE A 290 7.68 12.03 7.81
N SER A 291 7.89 10.77 7.42
CA SER A 291 8.43 10.42 6.12
C SER A 291 7.50 10.87 4.99
N SER A 292 6.18 10.75 5.17
CA SER A 292 5.17 11.24 4.22
C SER A 292 5.17 12.77 4.11
N ALA A 293 5.35 13.49 5.21
CA ALA A 293 5.39 14.97 5.19
C ALA A 293 6.60 15.52 4.43
N ILE A 294 7.75 14.84 4.48
CA ILE A 294 8.95 15.24 3.74
C ILE A 294 9.01 14.71 2.32
N ALA A 295 8.27 13.63 2.01
CA ALA A 295 8.31 12.97 0.72
C ALA A 295 8.06 13.88 -0.50
N PRO A 296 7.07 14.81 -0.47
CA PRO A 296 6.82 15.74 -1.57
C PRO A 296 7.99 16.68 -1.89
N ILE A 297 8.84 16.99 -0.90
CA ILE A 297 10.03 17.83 -1.11
C ILE A 297 10.96 17.18 -2.14
N PHE A 298 11.06 15.85 -2.12
CA PHE A 298 11.88 15.06 -3.05
C PHE A 298 11.11 14.59 -4.27
N GLY A 299 9.82 14.95 -4.42
CA GLY A 299 8.97 14.49 -5.51
C GLY A 299 8.40 13.08 -5.28
N SER A 300 8.31 12.62 -4.04
CA SER A 300 7.67 11.36 -3.67
C SER A 300 6.30 11.57 -3.01
N PHE A 301 5.67 10.50 -2.54
CA PHE A 301 4.30 10.48 -2.08
C PHE A 301 4.20 9.90 -0.65
N MET A 302 2.98 9.69 -0.14
CA MET A 302 2.75 9.11 1.18
C MET A 302 3.44 7.77 1.35
N GLN A 303 4.06 7.58 2.52
CA GLN A 303 4.79 6.36 2.88
C GLN A 303 3.94 5.50 3.83
N SER A 304 4.06 4.18 3.70
CA SER A 304 3.49 3.21 4.63
C SER A 304 4.34 1.95 4.74
N ALA A 305 4.08 1.13 5.76
CA ALA A 305 4.66 -0.19 5.86
C ALA A 305 4.20 -1.10 4.71
N PHE A 306 5.07 -2.00 4.28
CA PHE A 306 4.79 -2.99 3.22
C PHE A 306 4.45 -4.34 3.83
N ALA A 307 3.17 -4.70 3.85
CA ALA A 307 2.67 -5.97 4.39
C ALA A 307 3.31 -7.21 3.74
N GLN A 308 3.73 -7.12 2.46
CA GLN A 308 4.46 -8.19 1.77
C GLN A 308 5.77 -8.55 2.48
N ASN A 309 6.45 -7.54 3.02
CA ASN A 309 7.71 -7.73 3.74
C ASN A 309 7.51 -8.26 5.16
N VAL A 310 6.35 -8.03 5.77
CA VAL A 310 5.93 -8.70 7.02
C VAL A 310 5.87 -10.22 6.79
N GLY A 311 5.25 -10.64 5.70
CA GLY A 311 5.22 -12.06 5.27
C GLY A 311 6.62 -12.63 5.03
N LEU A 312 7.55 -11.83 4.51
CA LEU A 312 8.94 -12.27 4.30
C LEU A 312 9.66 -12.54 5.61
N VAL A 313 9.50 -11.68 6.62
CA VAL A 313 10.04 -11.89 7.98
C VAL A 313 9.51 -13.21 8.57
N ALA A 314 8.19 -13.46 8.46
CA ALA A 314 7.56 -14.68 8.95
C ALA A 314 8.16 -15.95 8.33
N ILE A 315 8.39 -15.95 7.02
CA ILE A 315 8.80 -17.16 6.30
C ILE A 315 10.31 -17.39 6.40
N THR A 316 11.13 -16.31 6.43
CA THR A 316 12.60 -16.44 6.53
C THR A 316 13.06 -16.69 7.97
N GLY A 317 12.24 -16.29 8.95
CA GLY A 317 12.63 -16.31 10.35
C GLY A 317 13.70 -15.27 10.71
N ILE A 318 14.08 -14.39 9.76
CA ILE A 318 15.08 -13.34 9.98
C ILE A 318 14.39 -12.14 10.62
N LYS A 319 14.58 -11.99 11.91
CA LYS A 319 13.87 -11.04 12.75
C LYS A 319 14.62 -9.72 12.96
N SER A 320 15.85 -9.62 12.48
CA SER A 320 16.72 -8.46 12.69
C SER A 320 16.24 -7.21 11.95
N ARG A 321 16.03 -6.11 12.68
CA ARG A 321 15.74 -4.80 12.10
C ARG A 321 16.90 -4.22 11.28
N PHE A 322 18.13 -4.63 11.58
CA PHE A 322 19.33 -4.16 10.87
C PHE A 322 19.41 -4.73 9.45
N VAL A 323 18.83 -5.90 9.22
CA VAL A 323 18.67 -6.48 7.87
C VAL A 323 17.78 -5.58 7.02
N VAL A 324 16.65 -5.16 7.56
CA VAL A 324 15.71 -4.28 6.85
C VAL A 324 16.29 -2.87 6.70
N ALA A 325 17.06 -2.39 7.69
CA ALA A 325 17.81 -1.14 7.56
C ALA A 325 18.83 -1.19 6.41
N ALA A 326 19.56 -2.30 6.24
CA ALA A 326 20.44 -2.50 5.08
C ALA A 326 19.65 -2.46 3.76
N GLY A 327 18.42 -3.01 3.72
CA GLY A 327 17.49 -2.85 2.60
C GLY A 327 17.16 -1.38 2.34
N GLY A 328 16.92 -0.59 3.38
CA GLY A 328 16.71 0.86 3.27
C GLY A 328 17.91 1.60 2.64
N VAL A 329 19.13 1.22 3.00
CA VAL A 329 20.35 1.76 2.35
C VAL A 329 20.40 1.38 0.88
N ILE A 330 20.08 0.13 0.53
CA ILE A 330 20.00 -0.31 -0.87
C ILE A 330 18.98 0.52 -1.65
N LEU A 331 17.79 0.77 -1.09
CA LEU A 331 16.77 1.60 -1.73
C LEU A 331 17.25 3.04 -1.96
N ILE A 332 17.97 3.65 -1.00
CA ILE A 332 18.58 4.97 -1.19
C ILE A 332 19.54 4.96 -2.36
N ILE A 333 20.44 3.97 -2.41
CA ILE A 333 21.41 3.83 -3.51
C ILE A 333 20.68 3.70 -4.85
N LEU A 334 19.65 2.85 -4.94
CA LEU A 334 18.85 2.68 -6.15
C LEU A 334 18.13 3.97 -6.55
N GLY A 335 17.63 4.75 -5.58
CA GLY A 335 16.99 6.05 -5.81
C GLY A 335 17.96 7.15 -6.25
N LEU A 336 19.26 7.01 -5.96
CA LEU A 336 20.30 7.90 -6.46
C LEU A 336 20.80 7.52 -7.87
N LEU A 337 20.34 6.39 -8.42
CA LEU A 337 20.69 5.90 -9.75
C LEU A 337 19.53 6.13 -10.74
N PRO A 338 19.51 7.25 -11.51
CA PRO A 338 18.43 7.54 -12.45
C PRO A 338 18.24 6.45 -13.52
N VAL A 339 19.26 5.64 -13.77
CA VAL A 339 19.18 4.48 -14.67
C VAL A 339 18.08 3.50 -14.21
N MET A 340 17.80 3.38 -12.89
CA MET A 340 16.73 2.52 -12.39
C MET A 340 15.35 3.03 -12.83
N GLY A 341 15.10 4.33 -12.76
CA GLY A 341 13.87 4.93 -13.28
C GLY A 341 13.73 4.75 -14.80
N ARG A 342 14.82 5.01 -15.56
CA ARG A 342 14.83 4.82 -17.02
C ARG A 342 14.60 3.36 -17.42
N LEU A 343 15.17 2.41 -16.67
CA LEU A 343 14.95 0.98 -16.91
C LEU A 343 13.48 0.61 -16.74
N ILE A 344 12.84 1.11 -15.67
CA ILE A 344 11.42 0.83 -15.41
C ILE A 344 10.52 1.44 -16.49
N THR A 345 10.78 2.67 -16.91
CA THR A 345 9.97 3.32 -17.94
C THR A 345 10.19 2.74 -19.35
N ALA A 346 11.28 1.99 -19.55
CA ALA A 346 11.53 1.24 -20.79
C ALA A 346 10.78 -0.11 -20.84
N ILE A 347 10.25 -0.61 -19.70
CA ILE A 347 9.46 -1.84 -19.68
C ILE A 347 8.15 -1.61 -20.45
N PRO A 348 7.81 -2.46 -21.41
CA PRO A 348 6.55 -2.34 -22.14
C PRO A 348 5.34 -2.41 -21.20
N MET A 349 4.37 -1.51 -21.39
CA MET A 349 3.17 -1.43 -20.55
C MET A 349 2.42 -2.76 -20.42
N PRO A 350 2.25 -3.60 -21.47
CA PRO A 350 1.59 -4.90 -21.36
C PRO A 350 2.27 -5.84 -20.36
N VAL A 351 3.60 -5.81 -20.27
CA VAL A 351 4.36 -6.62 -19.29
C VAL A 351 4.01 -6.16 -17.86
N LEU A 352 4.02 -4.84 -17.64
CA LEU A 352 3.62 -4.27 -16.35
C LEU A 352 2.15 -4.55 -16.02
N GLY A 353 1.28 -4.57 -17.03
CA GLY A 353 -0.15 -4.90 -16.88
C GLY A 353 -0.38 -6.34 -16.44
N GLY A 354 0.26 -7.31 -17.07
CA GLY A 354 0.15 -8.72 -16.70
C GLY A 354 0.65 -9.01 -15.27
N ALA A 355 1.80 -8.43 -14.91
CA ALA A 355 2.34 -8.51 -13.55
C ALA A 355 1.49 -7.72 -12.53
N GLY A 356 1.01 -6.54 -12.93
CA GLY A 356 0.17 -5.63 -12.13
C GLY A 356 -1.16 -6.25 -11.75
N LEU A 357 -1.77 -7.04 -12.61
CA LEU A 357 -3.02 -7.74 -12.32
C LEU A 357 -2.88 -8.63 -11.07
N VAL A 358 -1.77 -9.37 -10.97
CA VAL A 358 -1.49 -10.21 -9.78
C VAL A 358 -1.11 -9.36 -8.58
N LEU A 359 -0.31 -8.31 -8.78
CA LEU A 359 0.11 -7.42 -7.70
C LEU A 359 -1.11 -6.75 -7.04
N PHE A 360 -1.98 -6.10 -7.81
CA PHE A 360 -3.15 -5.40 -7.28
C PHE A 360 -4.22 -6.37 -6.78
N GLY A 361 -4.41 -7.50 -7.49
CA GLY A 361 -5.27 -8.59 -7.03
C GLY A 361 -4.83 -9.17 -5.68
N SER A 362 -3.54 -9.25 -5.42
CA SER A 362 -3.01 -9.72 -4.12
C SER A 362 -3.33 -8.75 -2.97
N VAL A 363 -3.37 -7.45 -3.24
CA VAL A 363 -3.83 -6.45 -2.26
C VAL A 363 -5.31 -6.67 -1.94
N ALA A 364 -6.16 -6.80 -2.97
CA ALA A 364 -7.58 -7.10 -2.77
C ALA A 364 -7.78 -8.39 -1.97
N ALA A 365 -7.05 -9.46 -2.30
CA ALA A 365 -7.09 -10.73 -1.58
C ALA A 365 -6.66 -10.61 -0.11
N SER A 366 -5.74 -9.71 0.22
CA SER A 366 -5.36 -9.42 1.60
C SER A 366 -6.51 -8.78 2.39
N GLY A 367 -7.26 -7.85 1.76
CA GLY A 367 -8.49 -7.29 2.31
C GLY A 367 -9.56 -8.36 2.56
N ILE A 368 -9.81 -9.22 1.56
CA ILE A 368 -10.75 -10.34 1.68
C ILE A 368 -10.34 -11.27 2.85
N ARG A 369 -9.05 -11.57 3.01
CA ARG A 369 -8.54 -12.36 4.14
C ARG A 369 -8.82 -11.70 5.49
N THR A 370 -8.81 -10.37 5.56
CA THR A 370 -9.20 -9.62 6.76
C THR A 370 -10.71 -9.73 7.00
N LEU A 371 -11.51 -9.60 5.95
CA LEU A 371 -12.97 -9.78 5.99
C LEU A 371 -13.38 -11.20 6.41
N ALA A 372 -12.62 -12.23 6.03
CA ALA A 372 -12.88 -13.62 6.41
C ALA A 372 -12.82 -13.88 7.92
N LYS A 373 -12.25 -12.95 8.70
CA LYS A 373 -12.20 -13.06 10.17
C LYS A 373 -13.45 -12.54 10.88
N ILE A 374 -14.42 -11.99 10.15
CA ILE A 374 -15.60 -11.34 10.67
C ILE A 374 -16.74 -12.35 10.80
N ASP A 375 -17.56 -12.22 11.84
CA ASP A 375 -18.79 -12.99 11.97
C ASP A 375 -19.87 -12.44 11.05
N TYR A 376 -20.21 -13.16 10.00
CA TYR A 376 -21.26 -12.85 9.03
C TYR A 376 -22.64 -13.36 9.43
N ASN A 377 -22.78 -14.11 10.54
CA ASN A 377 -24.09 -14.41 11.11
C ASN A 377 -24.75 -13.13 11.67
N ASP A 378 -23.94 -12.14 12.08
CA ASP A 378 -24.46 -10.80 12.33
C ASP A 378 -24.73 -10.07 10.99
N GLN A 379 -26.01 -9.93 10.64
CA GLN A 379 -26.45 -9.25 9.42
C GLN A 379 -25.94 -7.81 9.30
N LYS A 380 -25.62 -7.14 10.43
CA LYS A 380 -25.06 -5.79 10.43
C LYS A 380 -23.71 -5.76 9.71
N ASN A 381 -22.83 -6.72 10.01
CA ASN A 381 -21.53 -6.82 9.36
C ASN A 381 -21.69 -7.07 7.86
N LEU A 382 -22.63 -7.93 7.46
CA LEU A 382 -22.92 -8.19 6.05
C LEU A 382 -23.36 -6.91 5.32
N ILE A 383 -24.25 -6.12 5.92
CA ILE A 383 -24.75 -4.86 5.34
C ILE A 383 -23.62 -3.83 5.25
N ILE A 384 -22.78 -3.71 6.28
CA ILE A 384 -21.61 -2.81 6.27
C ILE A 384 -20.71 -3.14 5.09
N VAL A 385 -20.32 -4.42 4.95
CA VAL A 385 -19.41 -4.87 3.89
C VAL A 385 -20.04 -4.63 2.51
N ALA A 386 -21.28 -5.08 2.31
CA ALA A 386 -21.99 -4.95 1.03
C ALA A 386 -22.09 -3.48 0.61
N THR A 387 -22.57 -2.60 1.52
CA THR A 387 -22.80 -1.19 1.19
C THR A 387 -21.48 -0.43 1.00
N ALA A 388 -20.48 -0.66 1.88
CA ALA A 388 -19.21 0.04 1.79
C ALA A 388 -18.45 -0.31 0.52
N LEU A 389 -18.36 -1.59 0.15
CA LEU A 389 -17.72 -2.03 -1.09
C LEU A 389 -18.49 -1.52 -2.31
N SER A 390 -19.83 -1.59 -2.32
CA SER A 390 -20.62 -1.07 -3.42
C SER A 390 -20.42 0.43 -3.60
N ALA A 391 -20.44 1.21 -2.53
CA ALA A 391 -20.18 2.65 -2.58
C ALA A 391 -18.79 2.99 -3.13
N GLY A 392 -17.78 2.19 -2.79
CA GLY A 392 -16.42 2.34 -3.33
C GLY A 392 -16.32 1.96 -4.80
N MET A 393 -17.13 1.01 -5.28
CA MET A 393 -17.11 0.59 -6.68
C MET A 393 -17.80 1.61 -7.61
N ILE A 394 -18.69 2.46 -7.11
CA ILE A 394 -19.37 3.46 -7.94
C ILE A 394 -18.40 4.30 -8.76
N PRO A 395 -17.44 5.05 -8.18
CA PRO A 395 -16.54 5.89 -8.95
C PRO A 395 -15.54 5.08 -9.81
N ILE A 396 -15.29 3.81 -9.47
CA ILE A 396 -14.41 2.92 -10.24
C ILE A 396 -15.08 2.49 -11.54
N ILE A 397 -16.39 2.20 -11.48
CA ILE A 397 -17.18 1.73 -12.63
C ILE A 397 -17.64 2.92 -13.49
N ASN A 398 -18.11 3.99 -12.86
CA ASN A 398 -18.61 5.18 -13.55
C ASN A 398 -18.02 6.45 -12.95
N HIS A 399 -16.99 6.97 -13.61
CA HIS A 399 -16.30 8.20 -13.18
C HIS A 399 -17.19 9.45 -13.21
N GLU A 400 -18.27 9.45 -14.03
CA GLU A 400 -19.17 10.60 -14.19
C GLU A 400 -20.27 10.64 -13.14
N PHE A 401 -20.42 9.61 -12.31
CA PHE A 401 -21.52 9.52 -11.34
C PHE A 401 -21.65 10.76 -10.44
N TYR A 402 -20.53 11.35 -10.06
CA TYR A 402 -20.49 12.55 -9.23
C TYR A 402 -20.27 13.85 -10.00
N ALA A 403 -20.31 13.86 -11.34
CA ALA A 403 -19.95 15.00 -12.18
C ALA A 403 -20.80 16.27 -11.91
N HIS A 404 -22.06 16.11 -11.52
CA HIS A 404 -22.98 17.23 -11.24
C HIS A 404 -23.01 17.67 -9.77
N PHE A 405 -22.20 17.03 -8.91
CA PHE A 405 -22.11 17.41 -7.49
C PHE A 405 -21.11 18.56 -7.28
N PRO A 406 -21.18 19.27 -6.14
CA PRO A 406 -20.16 20.27 -5.79
C PRO A 406 -18.75 19.68 -5.78
N VAL A 407 -17.74 20.49 -6.12
CA VAL A 407 -16.33 20.04 -6.27
C VAL A 407 -15.82 19.27 -5.04
N TRP A 408 -16.17 19.70 -3.84
CA TRP A 408 -15.76 19.00 -2.61
C TRP A 408 -16.34 17.58 -2.51
N VAL A 409 -17.57 17.35 -2.99
CA VAL A 409 -18.17 16.00 -3.05
C VAL A 409 -17.44 15.17 -4.09
N GLN A 410 -17.20 15.75 -5.28
CA GLN A 410 -16.44 15.08 -6.33
C GLN A 410 -15.10 14.62 -5.79
N THR A 411 -14.32 15.51 -5.18
CA THR A 411 -12.98 15.17 -4.67
C THR A 411 -13.00 14.07 -3.60
N LEU A 412 -14.00 14.09 -2.70
CA LEU A 412 -14.13 13.08 -1.65
C LEU A 412 -14.58 11.72 -2.17
N PHE A 413 -15.58 11.70 -3.05
CA PHE A 413 -16.25 10.47 -3.48
C PHE A 413 -15.77 9.93 -4.84
N HIS A 414 -14.95 10.69 -5.59
CA HIS A 414 -14.29 10.19 -6.80
C HIS A 414 -13.24 9.11 -6.49
N SER A 415 -12.72 9.09 -5.26
CA SER A 415 -11.88 8.00 -4.78
C SER A 415 -12.74 6.90 -4.19
N GLY A 416 -12.68 5.70 -4.77
CA GLY A 416 -13.35 4.51 -4.24
C GLY A 416 -12.92 4.19 -2.81
N ILE A 417 -11.67 4.48 -2.47
CA ILE A 417 -11.11 4.25 -1.13
C ILE A 417 -11.76 5.18 -0.10
N SER A 418 -11.81 6.48 -0.40
CA SER A 418 -12.45 7.46 0.50
C SER A 418 -13.94 7.16 0.66
N SER A 419 -14.63 6.85 -0.44
CA SER A 419 -16.05 6.46 -0.43
C SER A 419 -16.28 5.23 0.45
N THR A 420 -15.54 4.14 0.23
CA THR A 420 -15.63 2.92 1.07
C THR A 420 -15.35 3.22 2.53
N CYS A 421 -14.30 3.99 2.84
CA CYS A 421 -13.91 4.31 4.20
C CYS A 421 -15.02 5.09 4.93
N ILE A 422 -15.57 6.12 4.30
CA ILE A 422 -16.67 6.93 4.86
C ILE A 422 -17.88 6.05 5.15
N PHE A 423 -18.35 5.28 4.16
CA PHE A 423 -19.51 4.42 4.33
C PHE A 423 -19.29 3.33 5.38
N ALA A 424 -18.12 2.68 5.37
CA ALA A 424 -17.79 1.64 6.34
C ALA A 424 -17.76 2.18 7.78
N ILE A 425 -17.13 3.34 8.01
CA ILE A 425 -17.09 3.97 9.33
C ILE A 425 -18.47 4.42 9.77
N LEU A 426 -19.21 5.12 8.92
CA LEU A 426 -20.55 5.62 9.27
C LEU A 426 -21.51 4.48 9.59
N LEU A 427 -21.54 3.42 8.79
CA LEU A 427 -22.39 2.27 9.05
C LEU A 427 -21.94 1.48 10.27
N ASN A 428 -20.63 1.35 10.50
CA ASN A 428 -20.13 0.72 11.71
C ASN A 428 -20.50 1.51 12.97
N LEU A 429 -20.42 2.84 12.92
CA LEU A 429 -20.89 3.71 14.02
C LEU A 429 -22.39 3.56 14.24
N LEU A 430 -23.17 3.59 13.16
CA LEU A 430 -24.62 3.50 13.21
C LEU A 430 -25.09 2.17 13.80
N PHE A 431 -24.52 1.04 13.36
CA PHE A 431 -25.00 -0.28 13.76
C PHE A 431 -24.38 -0.80 15.05
N ASN A 432 -23.13 -0.42 15.38
CA ASN A 432 -22.39 -1.03 16.47
C ASN A 432 -22.12 -0.09 17.66
N HIS A 433 -22.18 1.23 17.46
CA HIS A 433 -21.84 2.20 18.50
C HIS A 433 -22.99 3.10 18.95
N LEU A 434 -23.96 3.40 18.08
CA LEU A 434 -25.15 4.12 18.53
C LEU A 434 -26.05 3.16 19.33
N PRO A 435 -26.66 3.62 20.47
CA PRO A 435 -27.62 2.83 21.18
C PRO A 435 -28.77 2.52 20.24
N SER A 436 -28.74 1.32 19.67
CA SER A 436 -29.72 0.87 18.71
C SER A 436 -31.11 0.95 19.33
N PHE A 437 -32.11 1.17 18.50
CA PHE A 437 -33.45 0.67 18.65
C PHE A 437 -33.39 -0.83 19.01
N ARG A 438 -32.98 -1.14 20.25
CA ARG A 438 -33.05 -2.48 20.80
C ARG A 438 -34.52 -2.81 20.91
N SER A 439 -35.08 -3.45 19.90
CA SER A 439 -36.26 -4.27 20.04
C SER A 439 -36.09 -5.08 21.32
N SER A 440 -37.00 -4.82 22.28
CA SER A 440 -37.17 -5.60 23.48
C SER A 440 -37.17 -7.08 23.11
N ARG A 441 -36.11 -7.78 23.48
CA ARG A 441 -36.12 -9.24 23.49
C ARG A 441 -37.25 -9.65 24.41
N THR A 442 -38.33 -10.13 23.84
CA THR A 442 -39.36 -10.88 24.55
C THR A 442 -38.65 -12.01 25.33
N PRO A 443 -38.85 -12.08 26.67
CA PRO A 443 -38.29 -13.21 27.41
C PRO A 443 -38.96 -14.47 26.88
N HIS A 444 -38.17 -15.42 26.40
CA HIS A 444 -38.67 -16.78 26.19
C HIS A 444 -39.19 -17.31 27.54
N LEU A 445 -40.49 -17.36 27.69
CA LEU A 445 -41.18 -18.12 28.74
C LEU A 445 -40.81 -19.60 28.53
N SER A 446 -39.86 -20.06 29.34
CA SER A 446 -39.62 -21.48 29.55
C SER A 446 -40.88 -22.11 30.15
N GLN A 447 -41.74 -22.72 29.32
CA GLN A 447 -42.77 -23.60 29.77
C GLN A 447 -42.12 -24.80 30.45
N THR A 448 -42.07 -24.79 31.76
CA THR A 448 -41.82 -25.95 32.61
C THR A 448 -43.02 -26.88 32.47
N ILE A 449 -42.92 -27.87 31.63
CA ILE A 449 -43.88 -29.00 31.59
C ILE A 449 -43.58 -29.84 32.84
N ASN A 450 -44.42 -29.68 33.82
CA ASN A 450 -44.43 -30.47 35.02
C ASN A 450 -45.21 -31.78 34.72
N THR A 451 -44.52 -32.83 34.31
CA THR A 451 -45.11 -34.18 34.24
C THR A 451 -45.01 -34.81 35.63
N ARG A 452 -46.06 -34.69 36.42
CA ARG A 452 -46.30 -35.58 37.53
C ARG A 452 -46.71 -36.95 36.97
N ASN A 453 -45.88 -37.93 37.11
CA ASN A 453 -46.28 -39.32 37.03
C ASN A 453 -46.90 -39.77 38.33
N THR A 454 -48.16 -40.21 38.24
CA THR A 454 -48.82 -41.12 39.18
C THR A 454 -48.93 -42.49 38.50
N HIS A 455 -48.49 -43.45 39.28
CA HIS A 455 -48.56 -44.93 39.27
C HIS A 455 -47.35 -45.65 38.68
#